data_0ffbea0ff8c4318c408711b66b5e55b4
#
_entry.id   0ffbea0ff8c4318c408711b66b5e55b4
#
_cell.length_a   1.000
_cell.length_b   1.000
_cell.length_c   1.000
_cell.angle_alpha   90.00
_cell.angle_beta   90.00
_cell.angle_gamma   90.00
#
_symmetry.space_group_name_H-M   'P 1'
#
loop_
_entity.id
_entity.type
_entity.pdbx_description
1 polymer ?
#
loop_
_entity_poly.entity_id
_entity_poly.type
_entity_poly.pdbx_seq_one_letter_code
_entity_poly.pdbx_strand_id
1 'polypeptide(L)'
;MDFVAQRLADGRWIRVLTVVDQYTRECLTLHADTALSGEKVAAELDKILGRRGAPQSITVDNGTEFASKAMDHWAYANGVHLDFIRPGRPVENGYIESFNGRLRDECLNIEVFFTLADARRKLALWLDDYNHHRPHSALADRTPAEFAAACSGGK
;
A
#
# COMPACT_ATOMS: atom_id res chain seq x y z
N MET A 1 4.09 -1.13 4.35
CA MET A 1 2.97 -0.17 4.15
C MET A 1 3.37 1.21 4.62
N ASP A 2 2.78 2.22 4.05
CA ASP A 2 3.17 3.61 4.28
C ASP A 2 2.02 4.54 3.93
N PHE A 3 2.19 5.84 4.22
CA PHE A 3 1.28 6.91 3.79
C PHE A 3 1.99 7.86 2.84
N VAL A 4 1.27 8.32 1.84
CA VAL A 4 1.72 9.38 0.94
C VAL A 4 0.71 10.52 1.01
N ALA A 5 1.20 11.76 1.16
CA ALA A 5 0.33 12.95 1.17
C ALA A 5 0.16 13.49 -0.24
N GLN A 6 -1.03 13.98 -0.55
CA GLN A 6 -1.36 14.61 -1.83
C GLN A 6 -2.38 15.71 -1.62
N ARG A 7 -2.34 16.73 -2.47
CA ARG A 7 -3.33 17.81 -2.46
C ARG A 7 -4.40 17.61 -3.53
N LEU A 8 -5.64 17.95 -3.16
CA LEU A 8 -6.71 18.15 -4.13
C LEU A 8 -6.56 19.53 -4.78
N ALA A 9 -7.26 19.72 -5.90
CA ALA A 9 -7.21 20.99 -6.65
C ALA A 9 -7.62 22.22 -5.81
N ASP A 10 -8.51 22.03 -4.83
CA ASP A 10 -8.94 23.07 -3.90
C ASP A 10 -7.96 23.34 -2.74
N GLY A 11 -6.83 22.65 -2.71
CA GLY A 11 -5.79 22.81 -1.70
C GLY A 11 -5.93 21.92 -0.46
N ARG A 12 -7.02 21.16 -0.33
CA ARG A 12 -7.18 20.26 0.78
C ARG A 12 -6.21 19.09 0.68
N TRP A 13 -5.65 18.67 1.81
CA TRP A 13 -4.76 17.52 1.85
C TRP A 13 -5.55 16.22 1.97
N ILE A 14 -5.07 15.21 1.26
CA ILE A 14 -5.50 13.83 1.44
C ILE A 14 -4.28 12.96 1.73
N ARG A 15 -4.53 11.80 2.30
CA ARG A 15 -3.50 10.77 2.53
C ARG A 15 -3.86 9.53 1.75
N VAL A 16 -2.85 8.87 1.22
CA VAL A 16 -3.00 7.61 0.50
C VAL A 16 -2.25 6.53 1.28
N LEU A 17 -2.98 5.52 1.72
CA LEU A 17 -2.37 4.32 2.31
C LEU A 17 -1.86 3.44 1.19
N THR A 18 -0.58 3.08 1.23
CA THR A 18 0.04 2.18 0.26
C THR A 18 0.44 0.89 0.95
N VAL A 19 0.00 -0.24 0.40
CA VAL A 19 0.35 -1.57 0.91
C VAL A 19 0.83 -2.43 -0.26
N VAL A 20 2.06 -2.91 -0.17
CA VAL A 20 2.70 -3.69 -1.22
C VAL A 20 3.17 -5.02 -0.66
N ASP A 21 2.94 -6.11 -1.40
CA ASP A 21 3.49 -7.42 -1.11
C ASP A 21 4.94 -7.44 -1.58
N GLN A 22 5.87 -7.63 -0.66
CA GLN A 22 7.30 -7.62 -0.96
C GLN A 22 7.74 -8.78 -1.85
N TYR A 23 7.04 -9.90 -1.78
CA TYR A 23 7.37 -11.10 -2.56
C TYR A 23 6.79 -11.03 -3.98
N THR A 24 5.49 -10.79 -4.10
CA THR A 24 4.81 -10.74 -5.40
C THR A 24 4.95 -9.39 -6.11
N ARG A 25 5.34 -8.36 -5.40
CA ARG A 25 5.37 -6.95 -5.85
C ARG A 25 3.99 -6.37 -6.15
N GLU A 26 2.92 -7.09 -5.86
CA GLU A 26 1.59 -6.53 -6.01
C GLU A 26 1.37 -5.36 -5.07
N CYS A 27 0.73 -4.31 -5.57
CA CYS A 27 0.13 -3.31 -4.71
C CYS A 27 -1.24 -3.82 -4.27
N LEU A 28 -1.41 -4.03 -2.97
CA LEU A 28 -2.61 -4.64 -2.41
C LEU A 28 -3.70 -3.62 -2.15
N THR A 29 -3.34 -2.37 -1.89
CA THR A 29 -4.28 -1.26 -1.79
C THR A 29 -3.60 0.09 -2.02
N LEU A 30 -4.35 1.00 -2.63
CA LEU A 30 -4.09 2.43 -2.65
C LEU A 30 -5.37 3.10 -2.17
N HIS A 31 -5.47 3.34 -0.87
CA HIS A 31 -6.69 3.92 -0.29
C HIS A 31 -6.47 5.38 0.07
N ALA A 32 -7.23 6.26 -0.58
CA ALA A 32 -7.20 7.70 -0.33
C ALA A 32 -8.31 8.11 0.62
N ASP A 33 -7.97 8.95 1.59
CA ASP A 33 -8.95 9.55 2.49
C ASP A 33 -8.42 10.91 2.97
N THR A 34 -9.31 11.74 3.48
CA THR A 34 -8.93 13.02 4.09
C THR A 34 -8.25 12.82 5.44
N ALA A 35 -8.60 11.75 6.14
CA ALA A 35 -7.94 11.33 7.39
C ALA A 35 -7.90 9.80 7.44
N LEU A 36 -6.78 9.25 7.89
CA LEU A 36 -6.57 7.81 8.02
C LEU A 36 -6.11 7.49 9.43
N SER A 37 -7.06 7.20 10.30
CA SER A 37 -6.80 6.74 11.67
C SER A 37 -6.35 5.28 11.67
N GLY A 38 -5.85 4.80 12.82
CA GLY A 38 -5.51 3.40 12.98
C GLY A 38 -6.70 2.46 12.72
N GLU A 39 -7.91 2.87 13.11
CA GLU A 39 -9.13 2.11 12.86
C GLU A 39 -9.44 1.98 11.37
N LYS A 40 -9.26 3.06 10.61
CA LYS A 40 -9.47 3.05 9.16
C LYS A 40 -8.42 2.20 8.45
N VAL A 41 -7.17 2.27 8.88
CA VAL A 41 -6.11 1.41 8.36
C VAL A 41 -6.43 -0.06 8.63
N ALA A 42 -6.82 -0.39 9.84
CA ALA A 42 -7.20 -1.76 10.20
C ALA A 42 -8.37 -2.27 9.34
N ALA A 43 -9.36 -1.43 9.08
CA ALA A 43 -10.49 -1.78 8.21
C ALA A 43 -10.05 -2.08 6.78
N GLU A 44 -9.12 -1.31 6.24
CA GLU A 44 -8.56 -1.56 4.90
C GLU A 44 -7.76 -2.86 4.86
N LEU A 45 -6.99 -3.14 5.90
CA LEU A 45 -6.24 -4.39 6.01
C LEU A 45 -7.16 -5.60 6.12
N ASP A 46 -8.29 -5.49 6.80
CA ASP A 46 -9.30 -6.56 6.86
C ASP A 46 -9.79 -6.95 5.47
N LYS A 47 -9.98 -5.99 4.59
CA LYS A 47 -10.39 -6.26 3.20
C LYS A 47 -9.32 -7.07 2.46
N ILE A 48 -8.05 -6.76 2.70
CA ILE A 48 -6.94 -7.49 2.10
C ILE A 48 -6.89 -8.92 2.65
N LEU A 49 -7.02 -9.09 3.95
CA LEU A 49 -7.02 -10.40 4.59
C LEU A 49 -8.13 -11.31 4.05
N GLY A 50 -9.31 -10.73 3.79
CA GLY A 50 -10.43 -11.48 3.22
C GLY A 50 -10.14 -12.05 1.84
N ARG A 51 -9.21 -11.44 1.09
CA ARG A 51 -8.84 -11.87 -0.26
C ARG A 51 -7.60 -12.75 -0.28
N ARG A 52 -6.64 -12.51 0.61
CA ARG A 52 -5.29 -13.10 0.53
C ARG A 52 -4.87 -13.88 1.78
N GLY A 53 -5.63 -13.78 2.85
CA GLY A 53 -5.21 -14.32 4.15
C GLY A 53 -4.24 -13.40 4.88
N ALA A 54 -3.92 -13.75 6.10
CA ALA A 54 -3.06 -12.94 6.96
C ALA A 54 -1.59 -13.15 6.61
N PRO A 55 -0.78 -12.08 6.47
CA PRO A 55 0.66 -12.20 6.34
C PRO A 55 1.29 -12.53 7.69
N GLN A 56 2.53 -12.99 7.69
CA GLN A 56 3.28 -13.20 8.94
C GLN A 56 3.64 -11.87 9.59
N SER A 57 4.03 -10.89 8.77
CA SER A 57 4.44 -9.57 9.25
C SER A 57 4.12 -8.48 8.24
N ILE A 58 4.03 -7.27 8.75
CA ILE A 58 3.89 -6.05 7.94
C ILE A 58 4.95 -5.07 8.40
N THR A 59 5.82 -4.64 7.48
CA THR A 59 6.79 -3.58 7.76
C THR A 59 6.10 -2.23 7.74
N VAL A 60 6.25 -1.45 8.79
CA VAL A 60 5.62 -0.14 8.95
C VAL A 60 6.63 0.87 9.47
N ASP A 61 6.38 2.16 9.20
CA ASP A 61 7.17 3.21 9.85
C ASP A 61 6.64 3.48 11.27
N ASN A 62 7.26 4.41 11.99
CA ASN A 62 6.88 4.77 13.35
C ASN A 62 5.79 5.85 13.40
N GLY A 63 4.98 5.98 12.34
CA GLY A 63 3.86 6.91 12.33
C GLY A 63 2.83 6.59 13.41
N THR A 64 2.19 7.61 13.96
CA THR A 64 1.25 7.45 15.06
C THR A 64 0.07 6.55 14.72
N GLU A 65 -0.38 6.55 13.47
CA GLU A 65 -1.50 5.71 13.02
C GLU A 65 -1.14 4.24 13.01
N PHE A 66 0.12 3.89 12.70
CA PHE A 66 0.59 2.51 12.71
C PHE A 66 0.94 2.03 14.12
N ALA A 67 1.38 2.95 14.99
CA ALA A 67 1.70 2.66 16.38
C ALA A 67 0.50 2.83 17.32
N SER A 68 -0.71 2.87 16.77
CA SER A 68 -1.94 3.06 17.54
C SER A 68 -2.39 1.79 18.25
N LYS A 69 -3.23 1.96 19.28
CA LYS A 69 -3.86 0.82 19.96
C LYS A 69 -4.74 -0.01 19.03
N ALA A 70 -5.42 0.65 18.09
CA ALA A 70 -6.26 -0.02 17.10
C ALA A 70 -5.44 -0.96 16.24
N MET A 71 -4.25 -0.54 15.80
CA MET A 71 -3.37 -1.37 15.00
C MET A 71 -2.75 -2.51 15.81
N ASP A 72 -2.34 -2.25 17.05
CA ASP A 72 -1.83 -3.29 17.94
C ASP A 72 -2.88 -4.37 18.18
N HIS A 73 -4.10 -3.95 18.46
CA HIS A 73 -5.23 -4.87 18.68
C HIS A 73 -5.55 -5.68 17.43
N TRP A 74 -5.58 -5.03 16.28
CA TRP A 74 -5.83 -5.69 15.00
C TRP A 74 -4.75 -6.74 14.71
N ALA A 75 -3.48 -6.39 14.88
CA ALA A 75 -2.36 -7.27 14.62
C ALA A 75 -2.39 -8.50 15.53
N TYR A 76 -2.64 -8.30 16.81
CA TYR A 76 -2.77 -9.38 17.78
C TYR A 76 -3.92 -10.32 17.42
N ALA A 77 -5.08 -9.77 17.11
CA ALA A 77 -6.28 -10.56 16.78
C ALA A 77 -6.11 -11.40 15.51
N ASN A 78 -5.26 -10.98 14.58
CA ASN A 78 -5.04 -11.65 13.30
C ASN A 78 -3.71 -12.41 13.22
N GLY A 79 -2.95 -12.46 14.30
CA GLY A 79 -1.66 -13.14 14.33
C GLY A 79 -0.60 -12.52 13.42
N VAL A 80 -0.65 -11.21 13.23
CA VAL A 80 0.26 -10.47 12.37
C VAL A 80 1.28 -9.72 13.23
N HIS A 81 2.55 -9.83 12.88
CA HIS A 81 3.61 -9.05 13.52
C HIS A 81 3.77 -7.71 12.80
N LEU A 82 3.68 -6.60 13.53
CA LEU A 82 4.01 -5.28 13.01
C LEU A 82 5.50 -5.03 13.23
N ASP A 83 6.23 -4.97 12.12
CA ASP A 83 7.69 -4.80 12.14
C ASP A 83 7.99 -3.31 11.90
N PHE A 84 8.26 -2.59 13.00
CA PHE A 84 8.55 -1.16 12.94
C PHE A 84 9.98 -0.92 12.47
N ILE A 85 10.13 -0.02 11.50
CA ILE A 85 11.44 0.36 10.96
C ILE A 85 12.24 1.02 12.07
N ARG A 86 13.48 0.55 12.26
CA ARG A 86 14.38 1.13 13.25
C ARG A 86 14.93 2.48 12.76
N PRO A 87 15.05 3.47 13.66
CA PRO A 87 15.67 4.74 13.31
C PRO A 87 17.06 4.54 12.66
N GLY A 88 17.33 5.30 11.60
CA GLY A 88 18.60 5.21 10.88
C GLY A 88 18.77 4.01 9.97
N ARG A 89 17.68 3.24 9.73
CA ARG A 89 17.71 2.06 8.86
C ARG A 89 16.77 2.21 7.65
N PRO A 90 17.03 3.15 6.73
CA PRO A 90 16.12 3.39 5.59
C PRO A 90 15.98 2.18 4.65
N VAL A 91 16.99 1.30 4.60
CA VAL A 91 16.99 0.09 3.77
C VAL A 91 15.85 -0.86 4.15
N GLU A 92 15.41 -0.85 5.39
CA GLU A 92 14.33 -1.73 5.88
C GLU A 92 12.98 -1.45 5.20
N ASN A 93 12.81 -0.28 4.54
CA ASN A 93 11.58 0.09 3.85
C ASN A 93 11.78 0.37 2.35
N GLY A 94 12.86 -0.15 1.77
CA GLY A 94 13.25 0.15 0.38
C GLY A 94 12.18 -0.22 -0.65
N TYR A 95 11.42 -1.30 -0.45
CA TYR A 95 10.37 -1.72 -1.38
C TYR A 95 9.23 -0.71 -1.45
N ILE A 96 8.75 -0.24 -0.31
CA ILE A 96 7.64 0.71 -0.28
C ILE A 96 8.10 2.11 -0.72
N GLU A 97 9.32 2.50 -0.42
CA GLU A 97 9.90 3.77 -0.88
C GLU A 97 10.01 3.79 -2.40
N SER A 98 10.51 2.72 -2.99
CA SER A 98 10.60 2.57 -4.45
C SER A 98 9.23 2.60 -5.11
N PHE A 99 8.26 1.91 -4.54
CA PHE A 99 6.88 1.93 -5.02
C PHE A 99 6.28 3.34 -4.93
N ASN A 100 6.41 4.00 -3.78
CA ASN A 100 5.90 5.35 -3.58
C ASN A 100 6.52 6.36 -4.56
N GLY A 101 7.81 6.21 -4.84
CA GLY A 101 8.50 7.02 -5.86
C GLY A 101 7.86 6.88 -7.23
N ARG A 102 7.55 5.66 -7.63
CA ARG A 102 6.89 5.37 -8.90
C ARG A 102 5.46 5.95 -8.94
N LEU A 103 4.72 5.77 -7.85
CA LEU A 103 3.38 6.32 -7.72
C LEU A 103 3.39 7.85 -7.87
N ARG A 104 4.35 8.53 -7.24
CA ARG A 104 4.49 9.98 -7.38
C ARG A 104 4.83 10.37 -8.82
N ASP A 105 5.83 9.75 -9.41
CA ASP A 105 6.31 10.12 -10.75
C ASP A 105 5.26 9.87 -11.83
N GLU A 106 4.48 8.82 -11.71
CA GLU A 106 3.59 8.34 -12.77
C GLU A 106 2.13 8.70 -12.56
N CYS A 107 1.74 9.11 -11.37
CA CYS A 107 0.35 9.41 -11.05
C CYS A 107 0.20 10.72 -10.26
N LEU A 108 0.76 10.79 -9.05
CA LEU A 108 0.47 11.90 -8.15
C LEU A 108 0.97 13.25 -8.68
N ASN A 109 2.15 13.29 -9.30
CA ASN A 109 2.74 14.53 -9.83
C ASN A 109 2.22 14.90 -11.21
N ILE A 110 1.53 14.00 -11.89
CA ILE A 110 1.03 14.20 -13.26
C ILE A 110 -0.45 14.57 -13.26
N GLU A 111 -1.25 13.91 -12.43
CA GLU A 111 -2.69 14.08 -12.40
C GLU A 111 -3.12 15.27 -11.52
N VAL A 112 -4.25 15.87 -11.89
CA VAL A 112 -4.97 16.81 -11.02
C VAL A 112 -6.13 16.07 -10.40
N PHE A 113 -6.21 16.12 -9.07
CA PHE A 113 -7.28 15.45 -8.32
C PHE A 113 -8.28 16.49 -7.86
N PHE A 114 -9.48 16.47 -8.43
CA PHE A 114 -10.50 17.48 -8.15
C PHE A 114 -11.26 17.23 -6.86
N THR A 115 -11.59 15.96 -6.62
CA THR A 115 -12.31 15.51 -5.42
C THR A 115 -11.67 14.24 -4.88
N LEU A 116 -12.06 13.84 -3.69
CA LEU A 116 -11.61 12.55 -3.13
C LEU A 116 -12.07 11.38 -4.00
N ALA A 117 -13.29 11.42 -4.51
CA ALA A 117 -13.80 10.39 -5.42
C ALA A 117 -12.98 10.32 -6.72
N ASP A 118 -12.61 11.49 -7.28
CA ASP A 118 -11.75 11.57 -8.46
C ASP A 118 -10.36 10.98 -8.17
N ALA A 119 -9.78 11.29 -7.02
CA ALA A 119 -8.50 10.73 -6.61
C ALA A 119 -8.57 9.21 -6.49
N ARG A 120 -9.62 8.69 -5.84
CA ARG A 120 -9.82 7.24 -5.70
C ARG A 120 -9.94 6.55 -7.05
N ARG A 121 -10.65 7.15 -8.00
CA ARG A 121 -10.80 6.62 -9.36
C ARG A 121 -9.46 6.55 -10.10
N LYS A 122 -8.70 7.64 -10.08
CA LYS A 122 -7.40 7.73 -10.77
C LYS A 122 -6.37 6.79 -10.17
N LEU A 123 -6.35 6.67 -8.85
CA LEU A 123 -5.48 5.73 -8.15
C LEU A 123 -5.84 4.27 -8.49
N ALA A 124 -7.13 3.96 -8.59
CA ALA A 124 -7.58 2.62 -8.96
C ALA A 124 -7.15 2.24 -10.38
N LEU A 125 -7.22 3.17 -11.31
CA LEU A 125 -6.76 2.96 -12.69
C LEU A 125 -5.25 2.72 -12.74
N TRP A 126 -4.47 3.50 -12.02
CA TRP A 126 -3.03 3.32 -11.96
C TRP A 126 -2.65 2.00 -11.30
N LEU A 127 -3.36 1.63 -10.23
CA LEU A 127 -3.16 0.37 -9.52
C LEU A 127 -3.40 -0.84 -10.42
N ASP A 128 -4.47 -0.81 -11.20
CA ASP A 128 -4.79 -1.88 -12.16
C ASP A 128 -3.68 -2.02 -13.19
N ASP A 129 -3.22 -0.91 -13.76
CA ASP A 129 -2.11 -0.91 -14.72
C ASP A 129 -0.83 -1.49 -14.09
N TYR A 130 -0.49 -1.06 -12.88
CA TYR A 130 0.70 -1.53 -12.16
C TYR A 130 0.67 -3.04 -11.92
N ASN A 131 -0.45 -3.57 -11.45
CA ASN A 131 -0.55 -4.99 -11.10
C ASN A 131 -0.71 -5.92 -12.31
N HIS A 132 -1.40 -5.46 -13.35
CA HIS A 132 -1.84 -6.35 -14.44
C HIS A 132 -1.17 -6.09 -15.79
N HIS A 133 -0.52 -4.94 -15.96
CA HIS A 133 0.01 -4.54 -17.28
C HIS A 133 1.49 -4.17 -17.27
N ARG A 134 2.17 -4.25 -16.12
CA ARG A 134 3.58 -3.86 -16.02
C ARG A 134 4.46 -5.05 -15.68
N PRO A 135 5.31 -5.49 -16.62
CA PRO A 135 6.30 -6.51 -16.31
C PRO A 135 7.42 -5.95 -15.41
N HIS A 136 7.89 -6.77 -14.49
CA HIS A 136 8.98 -6.43 -13.58
C HIS A 136 10.15 -7.39 -13.82
N SER A 137 11.37 -6.84 -13.98
CA SER A 137 12.58 -7.64 -14.17
C SER A 137 12.83 -8.58 -12.98
N ALA A 138 12.54 -8.13 -11.77
CA ALA A 138 12.65 -8.95 -10.56
C ALA A 138 11.70 -10.14 -10.53
N LEU A 139 10.66 -10.15 -11.37
CA LEU A 139 9.66 -11.21 -11.49
C LEU A 139 9.77 -11.97 -12.82
N ALA A 140 10.96 -12.01 -13.43
CA ALA A 140 11.20 -12.62 -14.73
C ALA A 140 10.30 -12.02 -15.83
N ASP A 141 10.15 -10.71 -15.82
CA ASP A 141 9.33 -9.91 -16.74
C ASP A 141 7.83 -10.23 -16.70
N ARG A 142 7.35 -10.83 -15.62
CA ARG A 142 5.92 -10.99 -15.36
C ARG A 142 5.37 -9.75 -14.67
N THR A 143 4.06 -9.53 -14.82
CA THR A 143 3.36 -8.55 -13.99
C THR A 143 3.24 -9.08 -12.56
N PRO A 144 3.06 -8.21 -11.55
CA PRO A 144 2.80 -8.67 -10.19
C PRO A 144 1.63 -9.64 -10.07
N ALA A 145 0.54 -9.40 -10.77
CA ALA A 145 -0.63 -10.29 -10.75
C ALA A 145 -0.32 -11.67 -11.35
N GLU A 146 0.42 -11.72 -12.46
CA GLU A 146 0.84 -12.98 -13.09
C GLU A 146 1.74 -13.77 -12.14
N PHE A 147 2.68 -13.12 -11.50
CA PHE A 147 3.59 -13.76 -10.55
C PHE A 147 2.83 -14.30 -9.34
N ALA A 148 1.89 -13.53 -8.79
CA ALA A 148 1.06 -13.95 -7.66
C ALA A 148 0.19 -15.17 -8.02
N ALA A 149 -0.41 -15.17 -9.21
CA ALA A 149 -1.21 -16.29 -9.69
C ALA A 149 -0.37 -17.57 -9.83
N ALA A 150 0.87 -17.46 -10.35
CA ALA A 150 1.79 -18.59 -10.47
C ALA A 150 2.18 -19.15 -9.09
N CYS A 151 2.40 -18.30 -8.10
CA CYS A 151 2.70 -18.72 -6.73
C CYS A 151 1.51 -19.45 -6.09
N SER A 152 0.30 -18.97 -6.30
CA SER A 152 -0.91 -19.61 -5.79
C SER A 152 -1.21 -20.93 -6.48
N GLY A 153 -0.97 -21.00 -7.80
CA GLY A 153 -1.20 -22.20 -8.59
C GLY A 153 -0.17 -23.30 -8.34
N GLY A 154 0.96 -22.99 -7.72
CA GLY A 154 2.02 -23.92 -7.40
C GLY A 154 1.83 -24.72 -6.12
N LYS A 155 0.69 -24.61 -5.49
CA LYS A 155 0.39 -25.32 -4.25
C LYS A 155 -0.27 -26.68 -4.54
#